data_1767abc3cf48e4dc87cafb21f24a7237
#
_entry.id   1767abc3cf48e4dc87cafb21f24a7237
#
_cell.length_a   1.000
_cell.length_b   1.000
_cell.length_c   1.000
_cell.angle_alpha   90.00
_cell.angle_beta   90.00
_cell.angle_gamma   90.00
#
_symmetry.space_group_name_H-M   'P 1'
#
loop_
_entity.id
_entity.type
_entity.pdbx_description
1 polymer ?
#
loop_
_entity_poly.entity_id
_entity_poly.type
_entity_poly.pdbx_seq_one_letter_code
_entity_poly.pdbx_strand_id
1 'polypeptide(L)'
;MFELIVPDAVCLALDAKNSTEVIETLGGKLLAAGYVKDSFVEAALSRESELPTGLPLGAAYNAAIPHTDIEHVIQPALAVATLKNPVTFQNMVDPDSSVEVRLVILMALDQPKAQVEMLQEIALVLQDSATIEGLVQASSVEEILTSLKG
;
A
#
# COMPACT_ATOMS: atom_id res chain seq x y z
N MET A 1 6.23 -3.08 13.42
CA MET A 1 5.46 -2.51 12.31
C MET A 1 5.40 -3.43 11.11
N PHE A 2 6.53 -3.81 10.55
CA PHE A 2 6.55 -4.63 9.33
C PHE A 2 6.23 -6.10 9.56
N GLU A 3 6.16 -6.54 10.80
CA GLU A 3 5.62 -7.85 11.17
C GLU A 3 4.13 -7.96 10.81
N LEU A 4 3.45 -6.85 10.55
CA LEU A 4 2.06 -6.85 10.10
C LEU A 4 1.90 -7.22 8.63
N ILE A 5 2.98 -7.28 7.86
CA ILE A 5 2.91 -7.68 6.47
C ILE A 5 2.49 -9.14 6.38
N VAL A 6 1.41 -9.39 5.63
CA VAL A 6 0.91 -10.74 5.39
C VAL A 6 1.62 -11.29 4.15
N PRO A 7 2.45 -12.33 4.29
CA PRO A 7 3.22 -12.84 3.14
C PRO A 7 2.35 -13.24 1.94
N ASP A 8 1.16 -13.79 2.19
CA ASP A 8 0.23 -14.17 1.12
C ASP A 8 -0.39 -12.95 0.42
N ALA A 9 -0.24 -11.77 1.00
CA ALA A 9 -0.73 -10.51 0.43
C ALA A 9 0.39 -9.64 -0.12
N VAL A 10 1.54 -10.24 -0.44
CA VAL A 10 2.63 -9.57 -1.16
C VAL A 10 2.57 -9.99 -2.61
N CYS A 11 2.42 -9.02 -3.50
CA CYS A 11 2.37 -9.23 -4.95
C CYS A 11 3.59 -8.57 -5.59
N LEU A 12 4.43 -9.36 -6.26
CA LEU A 12 5.64 -8.85 -6.91
C LEU A 12 5.39 -8.67 -8.41
N ALA A 13 5.79 -7.52 -8.94
CA ALA A 13 5.62 -7.17 -10.34
C ALA A 13 4.18 -7.39 -10.82
N LEU A 14 3.24 -6.90 -10.03
CA LEU A 14 1.81 -7.00 -10.34
C LEU A 14 1.50 -6.22 -11.62
N ASP A 15 0.84 -6.88 -12.56
CA ASP A 15 0.41 -6.26 -13.80
C ASP A 15 -1.03 -5.76 -13.62
N ALA A 16 -1.19 -4.50 -13.24
CA ALA A 16 -2.49 -3.88 -13.02
C ALA A 16 -2.66 -2.69 -13.96
N LYS A 17 -3.88 -2.48 -14.41
CA LYS A 17 -4.22 -1.39 -15.36
C LYS A 17 -4.45 -0.06 -14.68
N ASN A 18 -4.92 -0.08 -13.44
CA ASN A 18 -5.30 1.13 -12.71
C ASN A 18 -5.26 0.90 -11.21
N SER A 19 -5.45 1.97 -10.44
CA SER A 19 -5.42 1.92 -8.98
C SER A 19 -6.52 1.01 -8.41
N THR A 20 -7.68 0.97 -9.05
CA THR A 20 -8.78 0.10 -8.63
C THR A 20 -8.35 -1.37 -8.63
N GLU A 21 -7.73 -1.83 -9.71
CA GLU A 21 -7.26 -3.21 -9.80
C GLU A 21 -6.22 -3.55 -8.72
N VAL A 22 -5.31 -2.61 -8.41
CA VAL A 22 -4.31 -2.80 -7.36
C VAL A 22 -4.99 -3.00 -6.01
N ILE A 23 -5.91 -2.10 -5.66
CA ILE A 23 -6.63 -2.16 -4.38
C ILE A 23 -7.48 -3.42 -4.29
N GLU A 24 -8.18 -3.77 -5.36
CA GLU A 24 -8.98 -5.00 -5.41
C GLU A 24 -8.13 -6.25 -5.20
N THR A 25 -6.96 -6.29 -5.83
CA THR A 25 -6.07 -7.44 -5.72
C THR A 25 -5.53 -7.58 -4.29
N LEU A 26 -4.97 -6.50 -3.73
CA LEU A 26 -4.40 -6.54 -2.39
C LEU A 26 -5.47 -6.73 -1.32
N GLY A 27 -6.57 -6.00 -1.42
CA GLY A 27 -7.68 -6.12 -0.48
C GLY A 27 -8.33 -7.50 -0.53
N GLY A 28 -8.44 -8.07 -1.74
CA GLY A 28 -8.96 -9.42 -1.91
C GLY A 28 -8.08 -10.48 -1.25
N LYS A 29 -6.76 -10.29 -1.27
CA LYS A 29 -5.84 -11.20 -0.58
C LYS A 29 -5.95 -11.10 0.93
N LEU A 30 -6.11 -9.89 1.47
CA LEU A 30 -6.36 -9.72 2.90
C LEU A 30 -7.70 -10.32 3.33
N LEU A 31 -8.72 -10.18 2.49
CA LEU A 31 -10.03 -10.78 2.74
C LEU A 31 -9.94 -12.30 2.78
N ALA A 32 -9.29 -12.90 1.79
CA ALA A 32 -9.11 -14.35 1.72
C ALA A 32 -8.32 -14.89 2.90
N ALA A 33 -7.40 -14.11 3.44
CA ALA A 33 -6.58 -14.50 4.60
C ALA A 33 -7.27 -14.22 5.95
N GLY A 34 -8.46 -13.59 5.94
CA GLY A 34 -9.24 -13.38 7.15
C GLY A 34 -8.90 -12.13 7.95
N TYR A 35 -8.20 -11.18 7.37
CA TYR A 35 -7.78 -9.95 8.08
C TYR A 35 -8.78 -8.82 7.99
N VAL A 36 -9.63 -8.82 6.96
CA VAL A 36 -10.59 -7.73 6.73
C VAL A 36 -11.98 -8.29 6.46
N LYS A 37 -13.00 -7.43 6.60
CA LYS A 37 -14.39 -7.78 6.33
C LYS A 37 -14.69 -7.67 4.84
N ASP A 38 -15.81 -8.26 4.40
CA ASP A 38 -16.28 -8.20 3.01
C ASP A 38 -16.42 -6.74 2.51
N SER A 39 -16.69 -5.81 3.40
CA SER A 39 -16.88 -4.40 3.08
C SER A 39 -15.57 -3.62 2.85
N PHE A 40 -14.41 -4.22 3.15
CA PHE A 40 -13.14 -3.50 3.14
C PHE A 40 -12.75 -2.97 1.76
N VAL A 41 -12.80 -3.81 0.74
CA VAL A 41 -12.34 -3.43 -0.60
C VAL A 41 -13.15 -2.26 -1.15
N GLU A 42 -14.47 -2.36 -1.06
CA GLU A 42 -15.36 -1.29 -1.54
C GLU A 42 -15.12 0.01 -0.76
N ALA A 43 -14.95 -0.09 0.55
CA ALA A 43 -14.68 1.07 1.40
C ALA A 43 -13.31 1.70 1.06
N ALA A 44 -12.29 0.88 0.80
CA ALA A 44 -10.97 1.37 0.42
C ALA A 44 -11.01 2.08 -0.94
N LEU A 45 -11.75 1.54 -1.90
CA LEU A 45 -11.92 2.18 -3.21
C LEU A 45 -12.63 3.52 -3.08
N SER A 46 -13.70 3.57 -2.29
CA SER A 46 -14.45 4.81 -2.05
C SER A 46 -13.56 5.86 -1.38
N ARG A 47 -12.78 5.44 -0.37
CA ARG A 47 -11.88 6.33 0.35
C ARG A 47 -10.81 6.88 -0.58
N GLU A 48 -10.23 6.04 -1.42
CA GLU A 48 -9.17 6.45 -2.35
C GLU A 48 -9.69 7.50 -3.35
N SER A 49 -10.95 7.38 -3.79
CA SER A 49 -11.54 8.35 -4.71
C SER A 49 -11.75 9.73 -4.07
N GLU A 50 -11.98 9.78 -2.76
CA GLU A 50 -12.23 11.01 -2.02
C GLU A 50 -10.96 11.60 -1.41
N LEU A 51 -10.10 10.73 -0.87
CA LEU A 51 -8.86 11.11 -0.18
C LEU A 51 -7.72 10.27 -0.73
N PRO A 52 -7.17 10.66 -1.90
CA PRO A 52 -6.13 9.88 -2.56
C PRO A 52 -4.86 9.74 -1.74
N THR A 53 -4.08 8.70 -2.02
CA THR A 53 -2.90 8.35 -1.24
C THR A 53 -1.60 8.28 -2.03
N GLY A 54 -1.59 8.79 -3.26
CA GLY A 54 -0.37 8.84 -4.05
C GLY A 54 0.67 9.77 -3.44
N LEU A 55 1.89 9.29 -3.25
CA LEU A 55 2.99 10.04 -2.64
C LEU A 55 4.12 10.26 -3.65
N PRO A 56 4.33 11.51 -4.11
CA PRO A 56 5.51 11.81 -4.90
C PRO A 56 6.72 11.85 -3.98
N LEU A 57 7.72 11.00 -4.24
CA LEU A 57 8.86 10.83 -3.34
C LEU A 57 10.12 11.55 -3.82
N GLY A 58 10.08 12.14 -5.00
CA GLY A 58 11.22 12.87 -5.55
C GLY A 58 12.39 11.98 -5.94
N ALA A 59 12.20 10.67 -5.96
CA ALA A 59 13.20 9.68 -6.35
C ALA A 59 12.76 8.99 -7.66
N ALA A 60 13.43 7.90 -8.02
CA ALA A 60 13.11 7.16 -9.25
C ALA A 60 11.71 6.56 -9.22
N TYR A 61 11.19 6.24 -8.04
CA TYR A 61 9.89 5.59 -7.89
C TYR A 61 9.02 6.31 -6.86
N ASN A 62 7.71 6.24 -7.06
CA ASN A 62 6.73 6.78 -6.14
C ASN A 62 5.87 5.66 -5.55
N ALA A 63 5.15 5.97 -4.47
CA ALA A 63 4.35 4.99 -3.74
C ALA A 63 2.93 5.50 -3.50
N ALA A 64 2.04 4.58 -3.12
CA ALA A 64 0.71 4.90 -2.62
C ALA A 64 0.43 4.06 -1.39
N ILE A 65 -0.38 4.60 -0.47
CA ILE A 65 -0.71 3.94 0.79
C ILE A 65 -2.23 3.93 1.03
N PRO A 66 -2.98 3.18 0.19
CA PRO A 66 -4.44 3.11 0.35
C PRO A 66 -4.83 2.54 1.72
N HIS A 67 -5.96 2.99 2.23
CA HIS A 67 -6.52 2.49 3.49
C HIS A 67 -7.99 2.91 3.58
N THR A 68 -8.67 2.48 4.64
CA THR A 68 -10.04 2.91 4.92
C THR A 68 -10.28 2.92 6.42
N ASP A 69 -11.50 3.20 6.84
CA ASP A 69 -11.86 3.28 8.26
C ASP A 69 -11.71 1.93 8.95
N ILE A 70 -11.42 1.99 10.23
CA ILE A 70 -11.09 0.82 11.06
C ILE A 70 -12.23 -0.21 11.17
N GLU A 71 -13.47 0.21 10.98
CA GLU A 71 -14.63 -0.66 11.12
C GLU A 71 -14.67 -1.82 10.13
N HIS A 72 -13.91 -1.74 9.03
CA HIS A 72 -13.84 -2.77 7.99
C HIS A 72 -12.72 -3.78 8.23
N VAL A 73 -11.98 -3.64 9.32
CA VAL A 73 -10.79 -4.46 9.63
C VAL A 73 -11.09 -5.41 10.78
N ILE A 74 -10.71 -6.69 10.62
CA ILE A 74 -10.84 -7.70 11.67
C ILE A 74 -9.59 -7.71 12.55
N GLN A 75 -8.40 -7.72 11.92
CA GLN A 75 -7.14 -7.66 12.64
C GLN A 75 -6.10 -6.91 11.79
N PRO A 76 -5.13 -6.25 12.45
CA PRO A 76 -4.16 -5.41 11.73
C PRO A 76 -3.35 -6.21 10.71
N ALA A 77 -3.17 -5.61 9.53
CA ALA A 77 -2.39 -6.24 8.46
C ALA A 77 -1.90 -5.20 7.46
N LEU A 78 -0.82 -5.53 6.77
CA LEU A 78 -0.31 -4.76 5.64
C LEU A 78 -0.23 -5.68 4.43
N ALA A 79 -0.63 -5.16 3.27
CA ALA A 79 -0.43 -5.83 1.99
C ALA A 79 0.49 -4.96 1.13
N VAL A 80 1.35 -5.57 0.34
CA VAL A 80 2.35 -4.85 -0.44
C VAL A 80 2.31 -5.32 -1.89
N ALA A 81 2.34 -4.39 -2.84
CA ALA A 81 2.51 -4.71 -4.24
C ALA A 81 3.64 -3.88 -4.82
N THR A 82 4.54 -4.53 -5.55
CA THR A 82 5.37 -3.83 -6.52
C THR A 82 4.68 -3.97 -7.87
N LEU A 83 4.78 -2.96 -8.72
CA LEU A 83 4.03 -2.91 -9.96
C LEU A 83 4.97 -3.10 -11.15
N LYS A 84 4.54 -3.94 -12.08
CA LYS A 84 5.31 -4.23 -13.30
C LYS A 84 5.49 -2.95 -14.13
N ASN A 85 4.43 -2.15 -14.23
CA ASN A 85 4.44 -0.86 -14.90
C ASN A 85 3.89 0.19 -13.97
N PRO A 86 4.24 1.47 -14.14
CA PRO A 86 3.66 2.52 -13.30
C PRO A 86 2.14 2.55 -13.41
N VAL A 87 1.49 2.76 -12.29
CA VAL A 87 0.03 2.91 -12.21
C VAL A 87 -0.28 4.29 -11.64
N THR A 88 -1.21 4.99 -12.25
CA THR A 88 -1.58 6.34 -11.84
C THR A 88 -2.45 6.33 -10.60
N PHE A 89 -2.01 7.03 -9.56
CA PHE A 89 -2.81 7.38 -8.39
C PHE A 89 -2.91 8.90 -8.32
N GLN A 90 -3.95 9.42 -7.68
CA GLN A 90 -4.02 10.86 -7.45
C GLN A 90 -3.15 11.20 -6.24
N ASN A 91 -2.61 12.42 -6.25
CA ASN A 91 -1.68 12.91 -5.22
C ASN A 91 -2.41 13.18 -3.91
N MET A 92 -1.85 12.69 -2.81
CA MET A 92 -2.43 12.85 -1.47
C MET A 92 -2.56 14.33 -1.07
N VAL A 93 -1.59 15.15 -1.44
CA VAL A 93 -1.55 16.57 -1.07
C VAL A 93 -2.31 17.44 -2.06
N ASP A 94 -2.28 17.08 -3.34
CA ASP A 94 -2.97 17.83 -4.40
C ASP A 94 -3.77 16.84 -5.25
N PRO A 95 -5.04 16.56 -4.85
CA PRO A 95 -5.85 15.53 -5.53
C PRO A 95 -6.11 15.77 -7.01
N ASP A 96 -5.91 16.97 -7.50
CA ASP A 96 -6.08 17.29 -8.93
C ASP A 96 -4.85 16.89 -9.76
N SER A 97 -3.72 16.59 -9.12
CA SER A 97 -2.55 16.10 -9.84
C SER A 97 -2.38 14.59 -9.63
N SER A 98 -1.64 13.98 -10.55
CA SER A 98 -1.44 12.52 -10.54
C SER A 98 0.00 12.15 -10.20
N VAL A 99 0.17 10.92 -9.71
CA VAL A 99 1.47 10.35 -9.34
C VAL A 99 1.57 8.97 -10.00
N GLU A 100 2.65 8.74 -10.74
CA GLU A 100 2.92 7.43 -11.33
C GLU A 100 3.60 6.55 -10.28
N VAL A 101 2.94 5.47 -9.87
CA VAL A 101 3.29 4.67 -8.70
C VAL A 101 3.84 3.31 -9.09
N ARG A 102 4.89 2.87 -8.41
CA ARG A 102 5.47 1.53 -8.58
C ARG A 102 5.41 0.68 -7.31
N LEU A 103 5.05 1.26 -6.17
CA LEU A 103 4.95 0.55 -4.90
C LEU A 103 3.65 0.93 -4.20
N VAL A 104 2.88 -0.06 -3.77
CA VAL A 104 1.64 0.18 -3.04
C VAL A 104 1.68 -0.60 -1.73
N ILE A 105 1.41 0.09 -0.63
CA ILE A 105 1.27 -0.53 0.69
C ILE A 105 -0.16 -0.26 1.16
N LEU A 106 -0.99 -1.30 1.15
CA LEU A 106 -2.38 -1.22 1.60
C LEU A 106 -2.42 -1.48 3.09
N MET A 107 -2.95 -0.53 3.85
CA MET A 107 -3.03 -0.62 5.30
C MET A 107 -4.41 -1.04 5.76
N ALA A 108 -4.45 -2.07 6.61
CA ALA A 108 -5.66 -2.49 7.31
C ALA A 108 -5.37 -2.45 8.80
N LEU A 109 -5.79 -1.37 9.46
CA LEU A 109 -5.55 -1.18 10.90
C LEU A 109 -6.89 -1.04 11.62
N ASP A 110 -6.92 -1.50 12.87
CA ASP A 110 -8.15 -1.57 13.67
C ASP A 110 -8.24 -0.50 14.77
N GLN A 111 -7.28 0.44 14.80
CA GLN A 111 -7.25 1.54 15.76
C GLN A 111 -6.90 2.84 15.03
N PRO A 112 -7.64 3.94 15.25
CA PRO A 112 -7.32 5.22 14.58
C PRO A 112 -5.91 5.71 14.86
N LYS A 113 -5.46 5.59 16.11
CA LYS A 113 -4.12 6.02 16.50
C LYS A 113 -3.04 5.20 15.78
N ALA A 114 -3.24 3.89 15.68
CA ALA A 114 -2.32 3.00 14.99
C ALA A 114 -2.23 3.36 13.49
N GLN A 115 -3.34 3.76 12.90
CA GLN A 115 -3.40 4.18 11.51
C GLN A 115 -2.52 5.41 11.25
N VAL A 116 -2.62 6.43 12.13
CA VAL A 116 -1.81 7.64 12.02
C VAL A 116 -0.33 7.32 12.22
N GLU A 117 0.00 6.52 13.23
CA GLU A 117 1.38 6.12 13.52
C GLU A 117 2.00 5.34 12.36
N MET A 118 1.24 4.42 11.76
CA MET A 118 1.71 3.62 10.64
C MET A 118 1.97 4.48 9.41
N LEU A 119 1.09 5.44 9.12
CA LEU A 119 1.30 6.39 8.03
C LEU A 119 2.61 7.15 8.21
N GLN A 120 2.90 7.60 9.41
CA GLN A 120 4.13 8.33 9.72
C GLN A 120 5.36 7.45 9.56
N GLU A 121 5.31 6.21 10.04
CA GLU A 121 6.42 5.27 9.92
C GLU A 121 6.70 4.89 8.48
N ILE A 122 5.65 4.61 7.71
CA ILE A 122 5.80 4.27 6.30
C ILE A 122 6.37 5.47 5.53
N ALA A 123 5.83 6.65 5.76
CA ALA A 123 6.33 7.86 5.09
C ALA A 123 7.81 8.09 5.39
N LEU A 124 8.24 7.83 6.62
CA LEU A 124 9.65 7.99 7.01
C LEU A 124 10.55 6.99 6.28
N VAL A 125 10.13 5.72 6.22
CA VAL A 125 10.87 4.68 5.51
C VAL A 125 10.97 4.99 4.02
N LEU A 126 9.89 5.49 3.43
CA LEU A 126 9.83 5.79 2.00
C LEU A 126 10.62 7.05 1.60
N GLN A 127 11.16 7.79 2.56
CA GLN A 127 12.06 8.91 2.25
C GLN A 127 13.45 8.44 1.82
N ASP A 128 13.82 7.20 2.14
CA ASP A 128 15.10 6.63 1.75
C ASP A 128 14.98 6.03 0.34
N SER A 129 15.64 6.67 -0.63
CA SER A 129 15.57 6.25 -2.04
C SER A 129 16.13 4.84 -2.25
N ALA A 130 17.15 4.44 -1.50
CA ALA A 130 17.71 3.10 -1.59
C ALA A 130 16.70 2.03 -1.15
N THR A 131 15.93 2.33 -0.11
CA THR A 131 14.87 1.43 0.38
C THR A 131 13.79 1.26 -0.69
N ILE A 132 13.34 2.36 -1.30
CA ILE A 132 12.33 2.30 -2.37
C ILE A 132 12.82 1.47 -3.55
N GLU A 133 14.06 1.69 -3.99
CA GLU A 133 14.64 0.92 -5.09
C GLU A 133 14.70 -0.57 -4.76
N GLY A 134 15.13 -0.90 -3.56
CA GLY A 134 15.19 -2.29 -3.09
C GLY A 134 13.82 -2.96 -3.10
N LEU A 135 12.80 -2.24 -2.66
CA LEU A 135 11.42 -2.76 -2.65
C LEU A 135 10.90 -2.98 -4.06
N VAL A 136 11.03 -1.99 -4.94
CA VAL A 136 10.51 -2.09 -6.30
C VAL A 136 11.21 -3.19 -7.11
N GLN A 137 12.48 -3.43 -6.84
CA GLN A 137 13.28 -4.43 -7.54
C GLN A 137 13.29 -5.79 -6.86
N ALA A 138 12.61 -5.94 -5.73
CA ALA A 138 12.59 -7.20 -4.99
C ALA A 138 11.98 -8.32 -5.83
N SER A 139 12.57 -9.50 -5.74
CA SER A 139 12.12 -10.70 -6.46
C SER A 139 11.53 -11.76 -5.53
N SER A 140 11.46 -11.49 -4.24
CA SER A 140 10.88 -12.41 -3.26
C SER A 140 10.26 -11.66 -2.09
N VAL A 141 9.38 -12.35 -1.36
CA VAL A 141 8.78 -11.79 -0.14
C VAL A 141 9.87 -11.49 0.89
N GLU A 142 10.89 -12.36 1.00
CA GLU A 142 12.01 -12.14 1.90
C GLU A 142 12.76 -10.85 1.61
N GLU A 143 12.97 -10.54 0.34
CA GLU A 143 13.63 -9.29 -0.05
C GLU A 143 12.81 -8.08 0.35
N ILE A 144 11.49 -8.15 0.22
CA ILE A 144 10.58 -7.09 0.68
C ILE A 144 10.77 -6.86 2.18
N LEU A 145 10.70 -7.94 2.96
CA LEU A 145 10.81 -7.83 4.42
C LEU A 145 12.18 -7.33 4.85
N THR A 146 13.24 -7.78 4.19
CA THR A 146 14.60 -7.34 4.50
C THR A 146 14.79 -5.86 4.19
N SER A 147 14.28 -5.39 3.05
CA SER A 147 14.39 -3.99 2.66
C SER A 147 13.67 -3.06 3.64
N LEU A 148 12.53 -3.51 4.17
CA LEU A 148 11.76 -2.70 5.12
C LEU A 148 12.37 -2.68 6.52
N LYS A 149 13.10 -3.72 6.90
CA LYS A 149 13.79 -3.76 8.20
C LYS A 149 15.03 -2.86 8.22
N GLY A 150 15.45 -2.43 7.06
CA GLY A 150 16.58 -1.53 6.93
C GLY A 150 17.90 -2.16 6.98
#